data_13f6b98ccf778ebeed6f48b87d5faef1
#
_entry.id   13f6b98ccf778ebeed6f48b87d5faef1
#
_cell.length_a   1.000
_cell.length_b   1.000
_cell.length_c   1.000
_cell.angle_alpha   90.00
_cell.angle_beta   90.00
_cell.angle_gamma   90.00
#
_symmetry.space_group_name_H-M   'P 1'
#
loop_
_entity.id
_entity.type
_entity.pdbx_description
1 polymer ?
#
loop_
_entity_poly.entity_id
_entity_poly.type
_entity_poly.pdbx_seq_one_letter_code
_entity_poly.pdbx_strand_id
1 'polypeptide(L)'
;MARSDLLLALVQSGAGGDDLAFRRAAEALIAEENAKKHGVLASQLADALSRRRSPGSTVSPLSRAQQSQGLFLESEPSWRLSDLVLPSAVRQSTADLVEEHHRRDLLRSHGVEPRHRILLEGPPGSGKTTLAEAIATEISVPLLTVRYESLIGSFLGETASRLDALFSAVRIRPCVLFFDEFDAVAKERGDTHETGEIKRVVSSLLLQVDRLPSHVIVVSATNHAELLDRAVWRRMQLRLSLPGASRDGKVEWLRAWSERTGVQFGKSARTIADRLRDVSYAELEDFARDIQRRQILDGFDADPAAVTERMLRTWASRTKPPTNA
;
A
#
# COMPACT_ATOMS: atom_id res chain seq x y z
N MET A 1 -33.96 32.21 -26.57
CA MET A 1 -34.55 31.03 -27.25
C MET A 1 -35.99 30.90 -26.78
N ALA A 2 -36.91 30.56 -27.69
CA ALA A 2 -38.29 30.35 -27.29
C ALA A 2 -38.43 29.07 -26.44
N ARG A 3 -39.36 29.04 -25.47
CA ARG A 3 -39.61 27.87 -24.58
C ARG A 3 -39.79 26.57 -25.37
N SER A 4 -40.37 26.63 -26.57
CA SER A 4 -40.53 25.51 -27.49
C SER A 4 -39.20 24.91 -27.95
N ASP A 5 -38.19 25.76 -28.19
CA ASP A 5 -36.88 25.32 -28.69
C ASP A 5 -36.10 24.58 -27.57
N LEU A 6 -36.22 25.06 -26.32
CA LEU A 6 -35.61 24.41 -25.16
C LEU A 6 -36.26 23.06 -24.84
N LEU A 7 -37.61 22.98 -24.97
CA LEU A 7 -38.32 21.71 -24.81
C LEU A 7 -37.96 20.71 -25.91
N LEU A 8 -37.87 21.17 -27.17
CA LEU A 8 -37.47 20.34 -28.29
C LEU A 8 -36.02 19.80 -28.09
N ALA A 9 -35.10 20.70 -27.73
CA ALA A 9 -33.71 20.31 -27.42
C ALA A 9 -33.62 19.30 -26.28
N LEU A 10 -34.45 19.44 -25.23
CA LEU A 10 -34.52 18.54 -24.10
C LEU A 10 -35.03 17.15 -24.49
N VAL A 11 -36.06 17.08 -25.34
CA VAL A 11 -36.61 15.81 -25.85
C VAL A 11 -35.62 15.13 -26.80
N GLN A 12 -35.04 15.87 -27.74
CA GLN A 12 -34.06 15.32 -28.69
C GLN A 12 -32.80 14.79 -28.01
N SER A 13 -32.22 15.56 -27.08
CA SER A 13 -31.04 15.12 -26.34
C SER A 13 -31.36 13.95 -25.41
N GLY A 14 -32.56 13.93 -24.81
CA GLY A 14 -33.01 12.82 -23.97
C GLY A 14 -33.22 11.52 -24.75
N ALA A 15 -33.80 11.61 -25.98
CA ALA A 15 -34.00 10.46 -26.87
C ALA A 15 -32.69 9.98 -27.51
N GLY A 16 -31.75 10.90 -27.77
CA GLY A 16 -30.43 10.60 -28.34
C GLY A 16 -29.37 10.13 -27.33
N GLY A 17 -29.67 10.11 -26.02
CA GLY A 17 -28.74 9.71 -24.98
C GLY A 17 -27.61 10.71 -24.74
N ASP A 18 -27.68 11.93 -25.24
CA ASP A 18 -26.70 12.99 -25.00
C ASP A 18 -26.96 13.67 -23.65
N ASP A 19 -26.40 13.12 -22.59
CA ASP A 19 -26.59 13.63 -21.23
C ASP A 19 -26.03 15.05 -21.04
N LEU A 20 -25.01 15.46 -21.81
CA LEU A 20 -24.44 16.80 -21.71
C LEU A 20 -25.37 17.86 -22.34
N ALA A 21 -25.87 17.58 -23.53
CA ALA A 21 -26.83 18.45 -24.21
C ALA A 21 -28.17 18.50 -23.45
N PHE A 22 -28.64 17.38 -22.92
CA PHE A 22 -29.83 17.30 -22.06
C PHE A 22 -29.70 18.19 -20.83
N ARG A 23 -28.56 18.12 -20.13
CA ARG A 23 -28.30 18.90 -18.93
C ARG A 23 -28.27 20.41 -19.22
N ARG A 24 -27.61 20.82 -20.30
CA ARG A 24 -27.56 22.21 -20.73
C ARG A 24 -28.95 22.75 -21.06
N ALA A 25 -29.77 21.98 -21.78
CA ALA A 25 -31.13 22.34 -22.08
C ALA A 25 -32.01 22.45 -20.84
N ALA A 26 -31.85 21.55 -19.88
CA ALA A 26 -32.56 21.56 -18.59
C ALA A 26 -32.17 22.78 -17.73
N GLU A 27 -30.88 23.07 -17.59
CA GLU A 27 -30.37 24.23 -16.85
C GLU A 27 -30.85 25.55 -17.49
N ALA A 28 -30.86 25.64 -18.81
CA ALA A 28 -31.42 26.81 -19.51
C ALA A 28 -32.92 26.99 -19.26
N LEU A 29 -33.70 25.89 -19.23
CA LEU A 29 -35.13 25.93 -18.91
C LEU A 29 -35.38 26.36 -17.46
N ILE A 30 -34.60 25.86 -16.51
CA ILE A 30 -34.66 26.27 -15.11
C ILE A 30 -34.36 27.76 -14.94
N ALA A 31 -33.35 28.30 -15.63
CA ALA A 31 -33.02 29.71 -15.64
C ALA A 31 -34.13 30.56 -16.21
N GLU A 32 -34.79 30.12 -17.32
CA GLU A 32 -35.91 30.81 -17.92
C GLU A 32 -37.15 30.85 -17.02
N GLU A 33 -37.48 29.71 -16.37
CA GLU A 33 -38.62 29.65 -15.44
C GLU A 33 -38.37 30.51 -14.17
N ASN A 34 -37.14 30.58 -13.70
CA ASN A 34 -36.74 31.49 -12.61
C ASN A 34 -36.90 32.98 -13.01
N ALA A 35 -36.50 33.33 -14.23
CA ALA A 35 -36.65 34.69 -14.76
C ALA A 35 -38.15 35.10 -14.89
N LYS A 36 -39.03 34.13 -15.14
CA LYS A 36 -40.50 34.33 -15.22
C LYS A 36 -41.18 34.27 -13.85
N LYS A 37 -40.42 34.23 -12.75
CA LYS A 37 -40.90 34.10 -11.35
C LYS A 37 -41.72 32.83 -11.06
N HIS A 38 -41.56 31.78 -11.85
CA HIS A 38 -42.16 30.46 -11.61
C HIS A 38 -41.26 29.60 -10.70
N GLY A 39 -40.91 30.08 -9.53
CA GLY A 39 -39.96 29.49 -8.63
C GLY A 39 -40.28 28.05 -8.21
N VAL A 40 -41.56 27.69 -8.08
CA VAL A 40 -41.98 26.31 -7.72
C VAL A 40 -41.63 25.33 -8.84
N LEU A 41 -41.90 25.69 -10.11
CA LEU A 41 -41.56 24.82 -11.25
C LEU A 41 -40.05 24.72 -11.47
N ALA A 42 -39.33 25.84 -11.30
CA ALA A 42 -37.87 25.85 -11.39
C ALA A 42 -37.22 24.97 -10.30
N SER A 43 -37.73 25.01 -9.08
CA SER A 43 -37.27 24.13 -7.98
C SER A 43 -37.57 22.65 -8.29
N GLN A 44 -38.76 22.32 -8.77
CA GLN A 44 -39.12 20.95 -9.15
C GLN A 44 -38.24 20.38 -10.27
N LEU A 45 -37.93 21.21 -11.29
CA LEU A 45 -37.02 20.84 -12.36
C LEU A 45 -35.61 20.66 -11.90
N ALA A 46 -35.10 21.50 -10.99
CA ALA A 46 -33.78 21.37 -10.38
C ALA A 46 -33.68 20.10 -9.53
N ASP A 47 -34.70 19.80 -8.73
CA ASP A 47 -34.79 18.58 -7.94
C ASP A 47 -34.85 17.31 -8.81
N ALA A 48 -35.61 17.35 -9.91
CA ALA A 48 -35.69 16.25 -10.87
C ALA A 48 -34.33 16.01 -11.56
N LEU A 49 -33.62 17.08 -11.92
CA LEU A 49 -32.30 17.03 -12.51
C LEU A 49 -31.27 16.48 -11.52
N SER A 50 -31.39 16.81 -10.24
CA SER A 50 -30.51 16.29 -9.15
C SER A 50 -30.80 14.82 -8.85
N ARG A 51 -32.06 14.36 -8.86
CA ARG A 51 -32.47 12.97 -8.63
C ARG A 51 -32.08 12.03 -9.77
N ARG A 52 -31.85 12.51 -10.98
CA ARG A 52 -31.31 11.71 -12.09
C ARG A 52 -29.85 11.28 -11.88
N ARG A 53 -29.30 11.56 -10.70
CA ARG A 53 -28.00 11.06 -10.19
C ARG A 53 -28.05 9.63 -9.65
N SER A 54 -28.92 8.72 -10.14
CA SER A 54 -28.85 7.27 -9.84
C SER A 54 -29.91 6.49 -10.62
N PRO A 55 -29.74 5.24 -10.99
CA PRO A 55 -28.71 4.27 -10.80
C PRO A 55 -28.15 3.77 -12.14
N GLY A 56 -26.88 3.84 -12.31
CA GLY A 56 -26.18 3.38 -13.51
C GLY A 56 -25.08 4.33 -13.97
N SER A 57 -24.72 5.31 -13.13
CA SER A 57 -23.49 6.08 -13.36
C SER A 57 -22.33 5.12 -13.40
N THR A 58 -21.87 4.79 -14.59
CA THR A 58 -20.45 4.55 -14.81
C THR A 58 -19.74 5.78 -14.26
N VAL A 59 -19.34 5.69 -12.96
CA VAL A 59 -18.51 6.70 -12.32
C VAL A 59 -17.32 6.89 -13.25
N SER A 60 -17.18 8.11 -13.80
CA SER A 60 -16.06 8.43 -14.68
C SER A 60 -14.76 7.98 -14.03
N PRO A 61 -13.78 7.40 -14.76
CA PRO A 61 -12.50 7.01 -14.19
C PRO A 61 -11.85 8.11 -13.35
N LEU A 62 -12.06 9.37 -13.71
CA LEU A 62 -11.58 10.55 -12.97
C LEU A 62 -12.24 10.74 -11.60
N SER A 63 -13.54 10.44 -11.45
CA SER A 63 -14.23 10.57 -10.15
C SER A 63 -13.89 9.42 -9.20
N ARG A 64 -13.61 8.22 -9.74
CA ARG A 64 -13.08 7.09 -8.94
C ARG A 64 -11.64 7.33 -8.48
N ALA A 65 -10.80 7.91 -9.35
CA ALA A 65 -9.45 8.31 -8.99
C ALA A 65 -9.44 9.38 -7.87
N GLN A 66 -10.40 10.31 -7.89
CA GLN A 66 -10.55 11.32 -6.83
C GLN A 66 -11.06 10.73 -5.50
N GLN A 67 -11.94 9.73 -5.53
CA GLN A 67 -12.44 9.05 -4.33
C GLN A 67 -11.43 8.10 -3.69
N SER A 68 -10.47 7.59 -4.45
CA SER A 68 -9.38 6.75 -3.96
C SER A 68 -8.14 7.56 -3.56
N GLN A 69 -8.08 8.87 -3.85
CA GLN A 69 -7.02 9.76 -3.40
C GLN A 69 -7.00 9.79 -1.86
N GLY A 70 -5.91 9.29 -1.29
CA GLY A 70 -5.70 9.21 0.15
C GLY A 70 -5.94 7.84 0.80
N LEU A 71 -6.54 6.86 0.11
CA LEU A 71 -6.71 5.50 0.66
C LEU A 71 -5.43 4.67 0.59
N PHE A 72 -4.53 5.00 -0.30
CA PHE A 72 -3.20 4.42 -0.43
C PHE A 72 -2.18 5.48 -0.84
N LEU A 73 -0.93 5.22 -0.50
CA LEU A 73 0.23 5.96 -0.99
C LEU A 73 0.83 5.17 -2.14
N GLU A 74 0.94 5.78 -3.31
CA GLU A 74 1.64 5.20 -4.46
C GLU A 74 3.09 5.64 -4.45
N SER A 75 4.01 4.67 -4.56
CA SER A 75 5.45 4.91 -4.66
C SER A 75 6.04 4.13 -5.83
N GLU A 76 7.04 4.73 -6.46
CA GLU A 76 7.89 4.03 -7.42
C GLU A 76 8.92 3.21 -6.63
N PRO A 77 8.91 1.88 -6.77
CA PRO A 77 9.80 1.03 -6.01
C PRO A 77 11.23 1.13 -6.57
N SER A 78 12.23 1.14 -5.67
CA SER A 78 13.65 1.31 -6.01
C SER A 78 14.54 0.14 -5.56
N TRP A 79 14.15 -0.58 -4.52
CA TRP A 79 14.90 -1.73 -4.02
C TRP A 79 14.77 -2.94 -4.94
N ARG A 80 15.88 -3.66 -5.15
CA ARG A 80 15.90 -4.91 -5.91
C ARG A 80 16.08 -6.10 -4.98
N LEU A 81 15.66 -7.28 -5.42
CA LEU A 81 15.82 -8.51 -4.65
C LEU A 81 17.30 -8.84 -4.39
N SER A 82 18.20 -8.46 -5.31
CA SER A 82 19.65 -8.57 -5.16
C SER A 82 20.23 -7.74 -4.02
N ASP A 83 19.56 -6.65 -3.64
CA ASP A 83 20.03 -5.72 -2.63
C ASP A 83 19.71 -6.18 -1.20
N LEU A 84 18.87 -7.21 -1.07
CA LEU A 84 18.35 -7.69 0.19
C LEU A 84 19.13 -8.87 0.72
N VAL A 85 19.43 -8.85 2.02
CA VAL A 85 19.95 -10.00 2.74
C VAL A 85 18.78 -10.83 3.25
N LEU A 86 18.51 -11.93 2.56
CA LEU A 86 17.37 -12.80 2.81
C LEU A 86 17.84 -14.24 3.09
N PRO A 87 17.13 -14.99 3.96
CA PRO A 87 17.28 -16.43 4.03
C PRO A 87 17.11 -17.08 2.65
N SER A 88 17.88 -18.12 2.36
CA SER A 88 17.86 -18.79 1.04
C SER A 88 16.46 -19.25 0.63
N ALA A 89 15.67 -19.80 1.57
CA ALA A 89 14.30 -20.23 1.30
C ALA A 89 13.37 -19.05 0.93
N VAL A 90 13.51 -17.90 1.60
CA VAL A 90 12.73 -16.70 1.30
C VAL A 90 13.12 -16.14 -0.07
N ARG A 91 14.43 -16.06 -0.33
CA ARG A 91 14.97 -15.62 -1.64
C ARG A 91 14.44 -16.50 -2.77
N GLN A 92 14.51 -17.83 -2.63
CA GLN A 92 14.03 -18.76 -3.64
C GLN A 92 12.52 -18.61 -3.87
N SER A 93 11.72 -18.64 -2.79
CA SER A 93 10.26 -18.50 -2.92
C SER A 93 9.82 -17.17 -3.53
N THR A 94 10.59 -16.09 -3.28
CA THR A 94 10.31 -14.79 -3.90
C THR A 94 10.73 -14.79 -5.38
N ALA A 95 11.86 -15.42 -5.73
CA ALA A 95 12.28 -15.58 -7.11
C ALA A 95 11.27 -16.41 -7.94
N ASP A 96 10.77 -17.51 -7.36
CA ASP A 96 9.72 -18.32 -7.98
C ASP A 96 8.44 -17.51 -8.22
N LEU A 97 8.02 -16.68 -7.25
CA LEU A 97 6.88 -15.77 -7.39
C LEU A 97 7.08 -14.79 -8.55
N VAL A 98 8.24 -14.16 -8.64
CA VAL A 98 8.59 -13.22 -9.72
C VAL A 98 8.57 -13.93 -11.08
N GLU A 99 9.14 -15.15 -11.16
CA GLU A 99 9.09 -15.96 -12.38
C GLU A 99 7.64 -16.29 -12.79
N GLU A 100 6.77 -16.68 -11.84
CA GLU A 100 5.36 -16.94 -12.11
C GLU A 100 4.67 -15.73 -12.74
N HIS A 101 4.96 -14.52 -12.25
CA HIS A 101 4.37 -13.29 -12.78
C HIS A 101 4.93 -12.91 -14.15
N HIS A 102 6.21 -13.14 -14.42
CA HIS A 102 6.81 -12.94 -15.74
C HIS A 102 6.27 -13.95 -16.77
N ARG A 103 6.01 -15.17 -16.33
CA ARG A 103 5.51 -16.27 -17.19
C ARG A 103 4.02 -16.56 -17.01
N ARG A 104 3.25 -15.57 -16.52
CA ARG A 104 1.82 -15.70 -16.22
C ARG A 104 0.99 -16.25 -17.38
N ASP A 105 1.32 -15.87 -18.63
CA ASP A 105 0.57 -16.32 -19.79
C ASP A 105 0.79 -17.81 -20.06
N LEU A 106 1.99 -18.32 -19.79
CA LEU A 106 2.28 -19.74 -19.84
C LEU A 106 1.48 -20.50 -18.75
N LEU A 107 1.45 -20.01 -17.53
CA LEU A 107 0.68 -20.64 -16.45
C LEU A 107 -0.81 -20.68 -16.80
N ARG A 108 -1.36 -19.59 -17.32
CA ARG A 108 -2.76 -19.49 -17.73
C ARG A 108 -3.12 -20.42 -18.88
N SER A 109 -2.22 -20.63 -19.82
CA SER A 109 -2.45 -21.58 -20.92
C SER A 109 -2.59 -23.03 -20.42
N HIS A 110 -2.09 -23.32 -19.19
CA HIS A 110 -2.26 -24.60 -18.49
C HIS A 110 -3.36 -24.56 -17.40
N GLY A 111 -4.18 -23.50 -17.36
CA GLY A 111 -5.27 -23.37 -16.40
C GLY A 111 -4.82 -23.03 -14.96
N VAL A 112 -3.60 -22.51 -14.80
CA VAL A 112 -3.03 -22.13 -13.50
C VAL A 112 -2.84 -20.62 -13.43
N GLU A 113 -3.28 -19.98 -12.33
CA GLU A 113 -3.01 -18.58 -12.08
C GLU A 113 -1.73 -18.41 -11.23
N PRO A 114 -0.91 -17.36 -11.46
CA PRO A 114 0.24 -17.08 -10.63
C PRO A 114 -0.19 -16.75 -9.19
N ARG A 115 0.64 -17.10 -8.22
CA ARG A 115 0.40 -16.73 -6.82
C ARG A 115 0.46 -15.21 -6.68
N HIS A 116 -0.47 -14.65 -5.92
CA HIS A 116 -0.62 -13.20 -5.78
C HIS A 116 -1.06 -12.75 -4.39
N ARG A 117 -1.11 -13.66 -3.40
CA ARG A 117 -1.46 -13.36 -2.02
C ARG A 117 -0.38 -13.86 -1.09
N ILE A 118 0.35 -12.91 -0.50
CA ILE A 118 1.59 -13.13 0.23
C ILE A 118 1.43 -12.59 1.65
N LEU A 119 1.87 -13.37 2.63
CA LEU A 119 2.02 -12.94 4.01
C LEU A 119 3.51 -12.88 4.35
N LEU A 120 3.96 -11.71 4.82
CA LEU A 120 5.29 -11.51 5.36
C LEU A 120 5.19 -11.43 6.88
N GLU A 121 5.89 -12.31 7.57
CA GLU A 121 5.95 -12.31 9.04
C GLU A 121 7.37 -12.09 9.54
N GLY A 122 7.49 -11.49 10.70
CA GLY A 122 8.80 -11.30 11.34
C GLY A 122 8.85 -10.06 12.22
N PRO A 123 9.90 -9.92 13.04
CA PRO A 123 10.01 -8.81 13.97
C PRO A 123 10.10 -7.45 13.27
N PRO A 124 9.85 -6.34 13.97
CA PRO A 124 10.06 -5.00 13.45
C PRO A 124 11.48 -4.84 12.90
N GLY A 125 11.62 -4.08 11.80
CA GLY A 125 12.91 -3.82 11.17
C GLY A 125 13.57 -5.02 10.49
N SER A 126 12.84 -6.12 10.22
CA SER A 126 13.35 -7.29 9.48
C SER A 126 13.35 -7.12 7.95
N GLY A 127 12.84 -6.01 7.42
CA GLY A 127 12.85 -5.72 5.97
C GLY A 127 11.58 -6.15 5.21
N LYS A 128 10.43 -6.33 5.90
CA LYS A 128 9.16 -6.71 5.26
C LYS A 128 8.71 -5.72 4.19
N THR A 129 8.71 -4.44 4.52
CA THR A 129 8.34 -3.35 3.59
C THR A 129 9.31 -3.29 2.41
N THR A 130 10.62 -3.44 2.68
CA THR A 130 11.65 -3.46 1.64
C THR A 130 11.52 -4.67 0.71
N LEU A 131 11.10 -5.84 1.23
CA LEU A 131 10.82 -7.02 0.40
C LEU A 131 9.58 -6.82 -0.49
N ALA A 132 8.52 -6.18 0.03
CA ALA A 132 7.34 -5.84 -0.77
C ALA A 132 7.70 -4.87 -1.91
N GLU A 133 8.55 -3.88 -1.63
CA GLU A 133 9.10 -2.96 -2.62
C GLU A 133 9.94 -3.69 -3.67
N ALA A 134 10.83 -4.60 -3.24
CA ALA A 134 11.65 -5.38 -4.16
C ALA A 134 10.79 -6.28 -5.09
N ILE A 135 9.73 -6.90 -4.58
CA ILE A 135 8.78 -7.66 -5.41
C ILE A 135 8.16 -6.75 -6.49
N ALA A 136 7.75 -5.54 -6.11
CA ALA A 136 7.17 -4.57 -7.05
C ALA A 136 8.17 -4.14 -8.13
N THR A 137 9.44 -3.91 -7.73
CA THR A 137 10.54 -3.58 -8.67
C THR A 137 10.78 -4.69 -9.67
N GLU A 138 10.92 -5.94 -9.19
CA GLU A 138 11.24 -7.08 -10.06
C GLU A 138 10.10 -7.36 -11.08
N ILE A 139 8.85 -7.12 -10.69
CA ILE A 139 7.69 -7.31 -11.59
C ILE A 139 7.39 -6.04 -12.41
N SER A 140 8.10 -4.94 -12.13
CA SER A 140 7.95 -3.63 -12.82
C SER A 140 6.54 -3.04 -12.68
N VAL A 141 6.01 -3.02 -11.46
CA VAL A 141 4.70 -2.44 -11.12
C VAL A 141 4.83 -1.47 -9.95
N PRO A 142 3.92 -0.48 -9.80
CA PRO A 142 3.92 0.41 -8.64
C PRO A 142 3.61 -0.32 -7.34
N LEU A 143 4.15 0.19 -6.23
CA LEU A 143 3.79 -0.20 -4.88
C LEU A 143 2.72 0.74 -4.33
N LEU A 144 1.58 0.17 -3.93
CA LEU A 144 0.46 0.90 -3.33
C LEU A 144 0.36 0.51 -1.85
N THR A 145 0.83 1.37 -0.96
CA THR A 145 0.76 1.15 0.49
C THR A 145 -0.57 1.65 1.02
N VAL A 146 -1.34 0.77 1.63
CA VAL A 146 -2.66 1.06 2.18
C VAL A 146 -2.54 1.93 3.43
N ARG A 147 -3.41 2.94 3.54
CA ARG A 147 -3.49 3.85 4.68
C ARG A 147 -4.72 3.51 5.53
N TYR A 148 -4.50 2.81 6.65
CA TYR A 148 -5.59 2.35 7.52
C TYR A 148 -6.38 3.50 8.14
N GLU A 149 -5.73 4.59 8.50
CA GLU A 149 -6.37 5.79 9.04
C GLU A 149 -7.37 6.42 8.06
N SER A 150 -7.15 6.20 6.77
CA SER A 150 -8.07 6.66 5.72
C SER A 150 -9.15 5.62 5.39
N LEU A 151 -8.91 4.34 5.70
CA LEU A 151 -9.87 3.25 5.47
C LEU A 151 -10.90 3.14 6.58
N ILE A 152 -10.47 3.25 7.83
CA ILE A 152 -11.34 3.10 9.00
C ILE A 152 -12.11 4.42 9.17
N GLY A 153 -13.41 4.38 8.92
CA GLY A 153 -14.32 5.51 9.17
C GLY A 153 -14.96 5.42 10.55
N SER A 154 -15.57 6.53 11.00
CA SER A 154 -16.30 6.57 12.27
C SER A 154 -17.57 5.69 12.25
N PHE A 155 -18.07 5.35 11.06
CA PHE A 155 -19.25 4.51 10.85
C PHE A 155 -18.92 3.31 9.96
N LEU A 156 -19.53 2.17 10.27
CA LEU A 156 -19.33 0.91 9.52
C LEU A 156 -19.62 1.05 8.00
N GLY A 157 -20.65 1.82 7.63
CA GLY A 157 -21.00 2.07 6.23
C GLY A 157 -19.93 2.85 5.46
N GLU A 158 -19.21 3.74 6.12
CA GLU A 158 -18.09 4.47 5.51
C GLU A 158 -16.91 3.56 5.23
N THR A 159 -16.55 2.71 6.18
CA THR A 159 -15.45 1.74 6.03
C THR A 159 -15.70 0.79 4.87
N ALA A 160 -16.93 0.26 4.75
CA ALA A 160 -17.30 -0.61 3.63
C ALA A 160 -17.19 0.12 2.27
N SER A 161 -17.68 1.36 2.19
CA SER A 161 -17.59 2.18 0.97
C SER A 161 -16.15 2.51 0.59
N ARG A 162 -15.28 2.80 1.57
CA ARG A 162 -13.85 3.09 1.36
C ARG A 162 -13.10 1.85 0.90
N LEU A 163 -13.40 0.67 1.49
CA LEU A 163 -12.86 -0.61 1.01
C LEU A 163 -13.26 -0.87 -0.44
N ASP A 164 -14.54 -0.69 -0.79
CA ASP A 164 -15.00 -0.86 -2.18
C ASP A 164 -14.31 0.11 -3.13
N ALA A 165 -14.10 1.35 -2.74
CA ALA A 165 -13.36 2.34 -3.52
C ALA A 165 -11.90 1.95 -3.73
N LEU A 166 -11.20 1.51 -2.65
CA LEU A 166 -9.82 1.02 -2.71
C LEU A 166 -9.70 -0.14 -3.70
N PHE A 167 -10.49 -1.20 -3.49
CA PHE A 167 -10.41 -2.41 -4.31
C PHE A 167 -10.86 -2.18 -5.76
N SER A 168 -11.80 -1.28 -6.00
CA SER A 168 -12.18 -0.87 -7.35
C SER A 168 -11.05 -0.14 -8.07
N ALA A 169 -10.30 0.71 -7.37
CA ALA A 169 -9.16 1.44 -7.94
C ALA A 169 -7.98 0.52 -8.28
N VAL A 170 -7.67 -0.46 -7.42
CA VAL A 170 -6.52 -1.33 -7.65
C VAL A 170 -6.76 -2.42 -8.71
N ARG A 171 -8.03 -2.83 -8.93
CA ARG A 171 -8.38 -3.87 -9.93
C ARG A 171 -8.08 -3.51 -11.37
N ILE A 172 -7.96 -2.23 -11.69
CA ILE A 172 -7.87 -1.75 -13.09
C ILE A 172 -6.46 -1.80 -13.66
N ARG A 173 -5.42 -1.95 -12.83
CA ARG A 173 -4.03 -1.98 -13.29
C ARG A 173 -3.16 -2.93 -12.45
N PRO A 174 -2.08 -3.47 -13.04
CA PRO A 174 -1.09 -4.23 -12.29
C PRO A 174 -0.45 -3.38 -11.19
N CYS A 175 -0.35 -3.93 -9.99
CA CYS A 175 0.31 -3.28 -8.85
C CYS A 175 0.62 -4.30 -7.75
N VAL A 176 1.50 -3.92 -6.82
CA VAL A 176 1.61 -4.55 -5.51
C VAL A 176 0.79 -3.73 -4.53
N LEU A 177 -0.24 -4.32 -3.94
CA LEU A 177 -1.05 -3.74 -2.87
C LEU A 177 -0.47 -4.20 -1.53
N PHE A 178 0.11 -3.28 -0.80
CA PHE A 178 0.83 -3.55 0.43
C PHE A 178 0.02 -3.12 1.66
N PHE A 179 -0.21 -4.07 2.56
CA PHE A 179 -0.81 -3.88 3.87
C PHE A 179 0.27 -4.03 4.93
N ASP A 180 0.77 -2.93 5.47
CA ASP A 180 1.70 -2.98 6.61
C ASP A 180 0.91 -3.13 7.92
N GLU A 181 1.53 -3.68 8.96
CA GLU A 181 0.87 -3.90 10.26
C GLU A 181 -0.52 -4.56 10.15
N PHE A 182 -0.62 -5.59 9.30
CA PHE A 182 -1.90 -6.24 8.98
C PHE A 182 -2.61 -6.79 10.22
N ASP A 183 -1.87 -7.10 11.27
CA ASP A 183 -2.40 -7.50 12.59
C ASP A 183 -3.22 -6.40 13.27
N ALA A 184 -3.00 -5.12 12.96
CA ALA A 184 -3.84 -4.04 13.49
C ALA A 184 -5.32 -4.17 13.08
N VAL A 185 -5.56 -4.71 11.87
CA VAL A 185 -6.91 -4.92 11.33
C VAL A 185 -7.37 -6.37 11.52
N ALA A 186 -6.48 -7.35 11.39
CA ALA A 186 -6.79 -8.78 11.31
C ALA A 186 -6.65 -9.54 12.64
N LYS A 187 -6.48 -8.82 13.75
CA LYS A 187 -6.29 -9.40 15.09
C LYS A 187 -7.57 -10.08 15.58
N GLU A 188 -7.42 -11.31 16.07
CA GLU A 188 -8.46 -12.00 16.83
C GLU A 188 -8.56 -11.38 18.24
N ARG A 189 -9.56 -10.52 18.48
CA ARG A 189 -9.79 -9.91 19.81
C ARG A 189 -10.83 -10.68 20.59
N GLY A 190 -10.47 -11.05 21.83
CA GLY A 190 -11.32 -11.83 22.75
C GLY A 190 -12.48 -11.07 23.42
N ASP A 191 -12.62 -9.74 23.23
CA ASP A 191 -13.60 -8.92 23.91
C ASP A 191 -14.95 -8.85 23.18
N THR A 192 -16.04 -9.07 23.91
CA THR A 192 -17.37 -9.44 23.40
C THR A 192 -18.23 -8.28 22.88
N HIS A 193 -17.88 -7.01 23.09
CA HIS A 193 -18.74 -5.86 22.73
C HIS A 193 -18.29 -5.02 21.52
N GLU A 194 -16.98 -4.94 21.23
CA GLU A 194 -16.46 -4.27 20.00
C GLU A 194 -16.26 -5.25 18.83
N THR A 195 -16.44 -6.53 19.06
CA THR A 195 -16.03 -7.66 18.20
C THR A 195 -16.85 -7.78 16.91
N GLY A 196 -18.09 -7.33 16.88
CA GLY A 196 -18.98 -7.55 15.73
C GLY A 196 -18.61 -6.71 14.50
N GLU A 197 -18.26 -5.46 14.70
CA GLU A 197 -17.99 -4.51 13.59
C GLU A 197 -16.62 -4.75 12.96
N ILE A 198 -15.59 -4.93 13.77
CA ILE A 198 -14.22 -5.18 13.27
C ILE A 198 -14.17 -6.51 12.53
N LYS A 199 -14.81 -7.57 13.03
CA LYS A 199 -14.92 -8.87 12.33
C LYS A 199 -15.61 -8.75 10.96
N ARG A 200 -16.62 -7.90 10.84
CA ARG A 200 -17.28 -7.63 9.55
C ARG A 200 -16.36 -6.89 8.58
N VAL A 201 -15.61 -5.92 9.06
CA VAL A 201 -14.62 -5.18 8.24
C VAL A 201 -13.53 -6.14 7.74
N VAL A 202 -12.95 -6.96 8.63
CA VAL A 202 -11.94 -7.97 8.25
C VAL A 202 -12.51 -8.97 7.25
N SER A 203 -13.73 -9.47 7.50
CA SER A 203 -14.38 -10.42 6.59
C SER A 203 -14.64 -9.80 5.21
N SER A 204 -15.06 -8.54 5.16
CA SER A 204 -15.26 -7.78 3.92
C SER A 204 -13.93 -7.58 3.18
N LEU A 205 -12.88 -7.15 3.90
CA LEU A 205 -11.53 -7.00 3.36
C LEU A 205 -11.02 -8.31 2.75
N LEU A 206 -11.12 -9.41 3.49
CA LEU A 206 -10.67 -10.73 3.02
C LEU A 206 -11.46 -11.20 1.79
N LEU A 207 -12.78 -10.94 1.75
CA LEU A 207 -13.61 -11.25 0.59
C LEU A 207 -13.19 -10.44 -0.64
N GLN A 208 -12.85 -9.17 -0.47
CA GLN A 208 -12.34 -8.32 -1.55
C GLN A 208 -10.96 -8.80 -2.04
N VAL A 209 -10.07 -9.20 -1.13
CA VAL A 209 -8.77 -9.80 -1.47
C VAL A 209 -8.94 -11.09 -2.28
N ASP A 210 -9.90 -11.95 -1.91
CA ASP A 210 -10.19 -13.19 -2.66
C ASP A 210 -10.66 -12.93 -4.10
N ARG A 211 -11.31 -11.78 -4.36
CA ARG A 211 -11.85 -11.38 -5.66
C ARG A 211 -10.88 -10.60 -6.53
N LEU A 212 -9.67 -10.31 -6.04
CA LEU A 212 -8.68 -9.61 -6.83
C LEU A 212 -8.14 -10.51 -7.95
N PRO A 213 -7.96 -9.95 -9.16
CA PRO A 213 -7.30 -10.66 -10.24
C PRO A 213 -5.81 -10.83 -9.91
N SER A 214 -5.18 -11.86 -10.46
CA SER A 214 -3.78 -12.21 -10.17
C SER A 214 -2.74 -11.18 -10.61
N HIS A 215 -3.12 -10.20 -11.43
CA HIS A 215 -2.23 -9.09 -11.75
C HIS A 215 -2.09 -8.06 -10.62
N VAL A 216 -2.94 -8.13 -9.59
CA VAL A 216 -2.80 -7.38 -8.34
C VAL A 216 -2.20 -8.30 -7.29
N ILE A 217 -0.96 -8.03 -6.91
CA ILE A 217 -0.26 -8.82 -5.90
C ILE A 217 -0.52 -8.21 -4.54
N VAL A 218 -1.17 -8.96 -3.67
CA VAL A 218 -1.42 -8.54 -2.29
C VAL A 218 -0.28 -9.02 -1.41
N VAL A 219 0.38 -8.08 -0.74
CA VAL A 219 1.42 -8.37 0.25
C VAL A 219 0.95 -7.82 1.60
N SER A 220 0.73 -8.71 2.56
CA SER A 220 0.37 -8.35 3.94
C SER A 220 1.56 -8.58 4.84
N ALA A 221 1.97 -7.59 5.63
CA ALA A 221 3.07 -7.69 6.58
C ALA A 221 2.55 -7.64 8.01
N THR A 222 3.09 -8.49 8.89
CA THR A 222 2.75 -8.51 10.31
C THR A 222 3.99 -8.70 11.18
N ASN A 223 3.96 -8.08 12.35
CA ASN A 223 4.94 -8.33 13.42
C ASN A 223 4.45 -9.42 14.38
N HIS A 224 3.15 -9.74 14.35
CA HIS A 224 2.45 -10.60 15.30
C HIS A 224 1.60 -11.64 14.56
N ALA A 225 2.27 -12.56 13.88
CA ALA A 225 1.61 -13.61 13.09
C ALA A 225 0.68 -14.49 13.93
N GLU A 226 1.03 -14.69 15.21
CA GLU A 226 0.24 -15.44 16.20
C GLU A 226 -1.13 -14.82 16.52
N LEU A 227 -1.29 -13.51 16.23
CA LEU A 227 -2.54 -12.79 16.48
C LEU A 227 -3.51 -12.83 15.29
N LEU A 228 -3.06 -13.34 14.12
CA LEU A 228 -3.88 -13.37 12.93
C LEU A 228 -4.93 -14.49 12.98
N ASP A 229 -6.17 -14.16 12.60
CA ASP A 229 -7.25 -15.14 12.43
C ASP A 229 -6.85 -16.23 11.43
N ARG A 230 -7.29 -17.48 11.71
CA ARG A 230 -7.09 -18.64 10.83
C ARG A 230 -7.64 -18.42 9.41
N ALA A 231 -8.65 -17.56 9.26
CA ALA A 231 -9.21 -17.21 7.96
C ALA A 231 -8.22 -16.46 7.08
N VAL A 232 -7.36 -15.61 7.67
CA VAL A 232 -6.25 -14.93 6.97
C VAL A 232 -5.25 -15.98 6.48
N TRP A 233 -4.80 -16.87 7.39
CA TRP A 233 -3.82 -17.89 7.07
C TRP A 233 -4.20 -18.77 5.87
N ARG A 234 -5.48 -19.13 5.76
CA ARG A 234 -5.98 -19.99 4.68
C ARG A 234 -6.00 -19.31 3.32
N ARG A 235 -6.04 -17.98 3.29
CA ARG A 235 -6.12 -17.20 2.05
C ARG A 235 -4.76 -16.82 1.48
N MET A 236 -3.71 -16.83 2.31
CA MET A 236 -2.34 -16.51 1.88
C MET A 236 -1.72 -17.73 1.19
N GLN A 237 -1.39 -17.56 -0.09
CA GLN A 237 -0.82 -18.61 -0.95
C GLN A 237 0.67 -18.81 -0.69
N LEU A 238 1.36 -17.74 -0.31
CA LEU A 238 2.77 -17.75 0.04
C LEU A 238 2.96 -17.10 1.41
N ARG A 239 3.75 -17.75 2.27
CA ARG A 239 4.07 -17.26 3.62
C ARG A 239 5.57 -17.23 3.77
N LEU A 240 6.11 -16.05 4.04
CA LEU A 240 7.54 -15.82 4.11
C LEU A 240 7.88 -15.27 5.50
N SER A 241 8.71 -16.02 6.23
CA SER A 241 9.20 -15.60 7.54
C SER A 241 10.55 -14.90 7.37
N LEU A 242 10.60 -13.64 7.78
CA LEU A 242 11.81 -12.83 7.80
C LEU A 242 12.33 -12.76 9.24
N PRO A 243 13.38 -13.52 9.57
CA PRO A 243 13.94 -13.50 10.92
C PRO A 243 14.59 -12.16 11.22
N GLY A 244 14.78 -11.88 12.50
CA GLY A 244 15.60 -10.75 12.94
C GLY A 244 17.03 -10.82 12.39
N ALA A 245 17.73 -9.69 12.41
CA ALA A 245 19.06 -9.55 11.86
C ALA A 245 20.08 -10.44 12.61
N SER A 246 20.47 -11.57 12.00
CA SER A 246 21.52 -12.42 12.52
C SER A 246 22.89 -11.74 12.41
N ARG A 247 23.88 -12.21 13.17
CA ARG A 247 25.26 -11.70 13.09
C ARG A 247 25.81 -11.77 11.66
N ASP A 248 25.67 -12.92 11.01
CA ASP A 248 26.21 -13.13 9.67
C ASP A 248 25.41 -12.31 8.63
N GLY A 249 24.10 -12.20 8.80
CA GLY A 249 23.27 -11.32 7.98
C GLY A 249 23.66 -9.85 8.10
N LYS A 250 24.01 -9.37 9.31
CA LYS A 250 24.53 -8.00 9.50
C LYS A 250 25.87 -7.78 8.78
N VAL A 251 26.76 -8.79 8.82
CA VAL A 251 28.04 -8.74 8.11
C VAL A 251 27.82 -8.64 6.59
N GLU A 252 26.94 -9.47 6.06
CA GLU A 252 26.59 -9.45 4.64
C GLU A 252 25.97 -8.10 4.26
N TRP A 253 25.02 -7.62 5.07
CA TRP A 253 24.34 -6.34 4.84
C TRP A 253 25.32 -5.16 4.85
N LEU A 254 26.25 -5.09 5.82
CA LEU A 254 27.26 -4.02 5.91
C LEU A 254 28.18 -4.00 4.69
N ARG A 255 28.55 -5.17 4.17
CA ARG A 255 29.35 -5.28 2.95
C ARG A 255 28.58 -4.77 1.74
N ALA A 256 27.38 -5.28 1.53
CA ALA A 256 26.51 -4.85 0.43
C ALA A 256 26.22 -3.33 0.49
N TRP A 257 26.02 -2.79 1.69
CA TRP A 257 25.83 -1.35 1.89
C TRP A 257 27.09 -0.57 1.48
N SER A 258 28.27 -0.99 1.94
CA SER A 258 29.56 -0.34 1.58
C SER A 258 29.80 -0.37 0.06
N GLU A 259 29.54 -1.50 -0.59
CA GLU A 259 29.69 -1.65 -2.04
C GLU A 259 28.72 -0.74 -2.81
N ARG A 260 27.48 -0.64 -2.39
CA ARG A 260 26.44 0.16 -3.05
C ARG A 260 26.64 1.66 -2.87
N THR A 261 27.02 2.08 -1.66
CA THR A 261 27.09 3.52 -1.31
C THR A 261 28.49 4.12 -1.36
N GLY A 262 29.53 3.29 -1.45
CA GLY A 262 30.94 3.73 -1.35
C GLY A 262 31.38 4.10 0.07
N VAL A 263 30.51 3.97 1.08
CA VAL A 263 30.83 4.30 2.48
C VAL A 263 31.89 3.38 3.02
N GLN A 264 33.00 3.95 3.51
CA GLN A 264 34.09 3.22 4.14
C GLN A 264 33.90 3.19 5.66
N PHE A 265 33.70 2.02 6.22
CA PHE A 265 33.54 1.91 7.67
C PHE A 265 34.88 1.98 8.44
N GLY A 266 36.02 1.77 7.79
CA GLY A 266 37.35 1.75 8.43
C GLY A 266 37.52 0.64 9.49
N LYS A 267 36.50 -0.18 9.70
CA LYS A 267 36.49 -1.38 10.57
C LYS A 267 35.87 -2.54 9.82
N SER A 268 36.21 -3.77 10.24
CA SER A 268 35.61 -4.95 9.63
C SER A 268 34.10 -5.00 9.91
N ALA A 269 33.30 -5.40 8.90
CA ALA A 269 31.87 -5.62 9.07
C ALA A 269 31.54 -6.57 10.25
N ARG A 270 32.43 -7.56 10.49
CA ARG A 270 32.31 -8.49 11.61
C ARG A 270 32.44 -7.77 12.95
N THR A 271 33.43 -6.88 13.11
CA THR A 271 33.62 -6.08 14.34
C THR A 271 32.41 -5.18 14.61
N ILE A 272 31.83 -4.57 13.57
CA ILE A 272 30.65 -3.73 13.71
C ILE A 272 29.45 -4.57 14.12
N ALA A 273 29.21 -5.70 13.46
CA ALA A 273 28.12 -6.62 13.77
C ALA A 273 28.20 -7.17 15.21
N ASP A 274 29.42 -7.47 15.72
CA ASP A 274 29.64 -7.92 17.09
C ASP A 274 29.32 -6.83 18.13
N ARG A 275 29.49 -5.56 17.79
CA ARG A 275 29.20 -4.41 18.66
C ARG A 275 27.71 -4.03 18.65
N LEU A 276 27.01 -4.32 17.54
CA LEU A 276 25.60 -4.01 17.30
C LEU A 276 24.75 -5.31 17.35
N ARG A 277 24.86 -6.08 18.45
CA ARG A 277 24.23 -7.42 18.53
C ARG A 277 22.72 -7.38 18.46
N ASP A 278 22.09 -6.44 19.14
CA ASP A 278 20.65 -6.39 19.37
C ASP A 278 19.91 -5.43 18.42
N VAL A 279 20.58 -4.94 17.36
CA VAL A 279 19.96 -4.04 16.39
C VAL A 279 19.33 -4.80 15.23
N SER A 280 18.19 -4.32 14.78
CA SER A 280 17.49 -4.75 13.58
C SER A 280 18.21 -4.28 12.29
N TYR A 281 17.75 -4.75 11.12
CA TYR A 281 18.27 -4.23 9.84
C TYR A 281 17.94 -2.76 9.62
N ALA A 282 16.76 -2.29 10.06
CA ALA A 282 16.40 -0.88 9.98
C ALA A 282 17.34 -0.01 10.82
N GLU A 283 17.61 -0.41 12.08
CA GLU A 283 18.56 0.29 12.93
C GLU A 283 20.00 0.21 12.40
N LEU A 284 20.38 -0.90 11.76
CA LEU A 284 21.69 -1.02 11.11
C LEU A 284 21.82 -0.05 9.92
N GLU A 285 20.74 0.16 9.18
CA GLU A 285 20.68 1.16 8.12
C GLU A 285 20.81 2.58 8.67
N ASP A 286 20.10 2.91 9.74
CA ASP A 286 20.24 4.21 10.41
C ASP A 286 21.67 4.45 10.88
N PHE A 287 22.30 3.42 11.48
CA PHE A 287 23.71 3.48 11.87
C PHE A 287 24.64 3.76 10.69
N ALA A 288 24.44 3.06 9.57
CA ALA A 288 25.26 3.24 8.38
C ALA A 288 25.05 4.64 7.75
N ARG A 289 23.80 5.13 7.74
CA ARG A 289 23.45 6.49 7.29
C ARG A 289 24.06 7.56 8.21
N ASP A 290 24.11 7.34 9.52
CA ASP A 290 24.75 8.26 10.46
C ASP A 290 26.25 8.35 10.20
N ILE A 291 26.92 7.24 9.89
CA ILE A 291 28.34 7.24 9.47
C ILE A 291 28.49 8.01 8.17
N GLN A 292 27.68 7.74 7.17
CA GLN A 292 27.73 8.42 5.88
C GLN A 292 27.57 9.94 6.02
N ARG A 293 26.55 10.39 6.76
CA ARG A 293 26.34 11.82 7.06
C ARG A 293 27.58 12.44 7.70
N ARG A 294 28.18 11.72 8.66
CA ARG A 294 29.34 12.24 9.39
C ARG A 294 30.57 12.33 8.51
N GLN A 295 30.82 11.33 7.68
CA GLN A 295 31.93 11.36 6.72
C GLN A 295 31.80 12.51 5.73
N ILE A 296 30.59 12.78 5.24
CA ILE A 296 30.34 13.92 4.35
C ILE A 296 30.61 15.25 5.05
N LEU A 297 30.19 15.39 6.32
CA LEU A 297 30.38 16.63 7.08
C LEU A 297 31.83 16.85 7.52
N ASP A 298 32.56 15.79 7.88
CA ASP A 298 33.96 15.87 8.32
C ASP A 298 34.94 16.02 7.10
N GLY A 299 34.44 15.81 5.87
CA GLY A 299 35.19 16.00 4.62
C GLY A 299 36.12 14.83 4.28
N PHE A 300 36.94 15.03 3.23
CA PHE A 300 37.83 13.99 2.65
C PHE A 300 38.97 13.55 3.61
N ASP A 301 39.28 14.32 4.62
CA ASP A 301 40.36 14.02 5.59
C ASP A 301 39.86 13.24 6.81
N ALA A 302 38.56 12.92 6.86
CA ALA A 302 38.00 12.18 7.98
C ALA A 302 38.50 10.74 7.99
N ASP A 303 39.12 10.30 9.10
CA ASP A 303 39.44 8.88 9.31
C ASP A 303 38.14 8.05 9.48
N PRO A 304 37.80 7.16 8.52
CA PRO A 304 36.59 6.35 8.59
C PRO A 304 36.53 5.48 9.86
N ALA A 305 37.70 5.03 10.37
CA ALA A 305 37.75 4.18 11.56
C ALA A 305 37.42 4.99 12.83
N ALA A 306 37.88 6.23 12.93
CA ALA A 306 37.57 7.12 14.02
C ALA A 306 36.09 7.53 14.03
N VAL A 307 35.53 7.84 12.85
CA VAL A 307 34.10 8.13 12.69
C VAL A 307 33.25 6.95 13.14
N THR A 308 33.55 5.74 12.64
CA THR A 308 32.83 4.52 13.01
C THR A 308 32.93 4.21 14.51
N GLU A 309 34.11 4.36 15.12
CA GLU A 309 34.27 4.14 16.56
C GLU A 309 33.43 5.10 17.39
N ARG A 310 33.40 6.38 17.01
CA ARG A 310 32.54 7.37 17.66
C ARG A 310 31.07 7.00 17.56
N MET A 311 30.59 6.61 16.37
CA MET A 311 29.21 6.19 16.17
C MET A 311 28.86 4.93 16.97
N LEU A 312 29.73 3.92 17.00
CA LEU A 312 29.53 2.72 17.81
C LEU A 312 29.36 3.03 19.30
N ARG A 313 30.12 3.99 19.85
CA ARG A 313 29.96 4.42 21.25
C ARG A 313 28.59 5.09 21.48
N THR A 314 28.17 5.98 20.59
CA THR A 314 26.89 6.67 20.67
C THR A 314 25.72 5.68 20.58
N TRP A 315 25.81 4.69 19.67
CA TRP A 315 24.77 3.70 19.49
C TRP A 315 24.69 2.68 20.64
N ALA A 316 25.81 2.30 21.24
CA ALA A 316 25.84 1.44 22.42
C ALA A 316 25.08 2.06 23.63
N SER A 317 24.96 3.39 23.70
CA SER A 317 24.16 4.06 24.72
C SER A 317 22.67 4.13 24.40
N ARG A 318 22.28 4.07 23.12
CA ARG A 318 20.86 4.09 22.69
C ARG A 318 20.15 2.75 22.89
N THR A 319 20.88 1.63 22.75
CA THR A 319 20.30 0.27 22.83
C THR A 319 20.06 -0.22 24.26
N LYS A 320 20.46 0.53 25.28
CA LYS A 320 20.09 0.21 26.67
C LYS A 320 18.71 0.82 26.97
N PRO A 321 17.70 -0.01 27.32
CA PRO A 321 16.43 0.56 27.82
C PRO A 321 16.73 1.45 29.04
N PRO A 322 15.96 2.54 29.24
CA PRO A 322 16.11 3.37 30.42
C PRO A 322 15.97 2.45 31.65
N THR A 323 17.01 2.37 32.45
CA THR A 323 16.95 1.69 33.75
C THR A 323 15.93 2.48 34.57
N ASN A 324 14.73 1.89 34.77
CA ASN A 324 13.78 2.47 35.72
C ASN A 324 14.47 2.55 37.08
N ALA A 325 14.79 3.78 37.49
CA ALA A 325 15.21 4.11 38.84
C ALA A 325 13.97 4.22 39.75
#